data_268c356cceff491cf64f5762dc61874e
#
_entry.id   268c356cceff491cf64f5762dc61874e
#
_cell.length_a   1.000
_cell.length_b   1.000
_cell.length_c   1.000
_cell.angle_alpha   90.00
_cell.angle_beta   90.00
_cell.angle_gamma   90.00
#
_symmetry.space_group_name_H-M   'P 1'
#
loop_
_entity.id
_entity.type
_entity.pdbx_description
1 polymer ?
#
loop_
_entity_poly.entity_id
_entity_poly.type
_entity_poly.pdbx_seq_one_letter_code
_entity_poly.pdbx_strand_id
1 'polypeptide(L)'
;MKLYLLSCENIEQYADQILPRLPERRRAAYARSHARLTLGAGLLLASLLDVHADRDLTFGPQGKPFLSVGKPEFSLSHSGGHVLLGISDRPIGVDMEKKGRRLTSAVRDRVCLPLEMDLDPLLVFTRKECAMKLTGLGFSLPLNEINATVPYRWQETEYRFFTTEQSGYLISVLTAEEDLSEIQALTPEELL
;
A
#
# COMPACT_ATOMS: atom_id res chain seq x y z
N MET A 1 13.55 4.14 5.27
CA MET A 1 12.37 3.55 4.56
C MET A 1 12.86 2.53 3.54
N LYS A 2 12.06 1.50 3.26
CA LYS A 2 12.29 0.51 2.17
C LYS A 2 11.00 0.35 1.40
N LEU A 3 11.08 0.24 0.08
CA LEU A 3 9.94 0.10 -0.82
C LEU A 3 10.14 -1.09 -1.74
N TYR A 4 9.11 -1.94 -1.86
CA TYR A 4 9.15 -3.17 -2.65
C TYR A 4 7.93 -3.28 -3.54
N LEU A 5 8.14 -3.56 -4.81
CA LEU A 5 7.10 -3.78 -5.81
C LEU A 5 7.19 -5.21 -6.33
N LEU A 6 6.25 -6.06 -5.92
CA LEU A 6 6.17 -7.47 -6.34
C LEU A 6 5.23 -7.63 -7.52
N SER A 7 5.72 -8.21 -8.61
CA SER A 7 4.85 -8.73 -9.67
C SER A 7 4.17 -10.02 -9.21
N CYS A 8 2.85 -10.07 -9.29
CA CYS A 8 2.05 -11.27 -9.03
C CYS A 8 1.66 -12.00 -10.33
N GLU A 9 2.34 -11.71 -11.43
CA GLU A 9 2.15 -12.44 -12.68
C GLU A 9 2.61 -13.88 -12.48
N ASN A 10 1.73 -14.83 -12.78
CA ASN A 10 1.95 -16.28 -12.61
C ASN A 10 2.31 -16.74 -11.17
N ILE A 11 2.03 -15.94 -10.12
CA ILE A 11 2.36 -16.29 -8.74
C ILE A 11 1.66 -17.57 -8.26
N GLU A 12 0.54 -17.94 -8.88
CA GLU A 12 -0.23 -19.14 -8.57
C GLU A 12 0.57 -20.42 -8.75
N GLN A 13 1.55 -20.46 -9.66
CA GLN A 13 2.43 -21.61 -9.85
C GLN A 13 3.29 -21.92 -8.60
N TYR A 14 3.47 -20.95 -7.72
CA TYR A 14 4.19 -21.08 -6.45
C TYR A 14 3.26 -21.25 -5.24
N ALA A 15 1.95 -21.41 -5.44
CA ALA A 15 0.97 -21.44 -4.36
C ALA A 15 1.31 -22.51 -3.30
N ASP A 16 1.74 -23.69 -3.71
CA ASP A 16 2.11 -24.80 -2.81
C ASP A 16 3.32 -24.48 -1.92
N GLN A 17 4.22 -23.59 -2.37
CA GLN A 17 5.37 -23.12 -1.59
C GLN A 17 5.02 -21.91 -0.72
N ILE A 18 4.12 -21.05 -1.18
CA ILE A 18 3.73 -19.82 -0.50
C ILE A 18 2.76 -20.11 0.64
N LEU A 19 1.69 -20.87 0.37
CA LEU A 19 0.58 -21.08 1.32
C LEU A 19 1.02 -21.59 2.70
N PRO A 20 1.95 -22.56 2.83
CA PRO A 20 2.41 -23.00 4.14
C PRO A 20 3.07 -21.91 5.00
N ARG A 21 3.59 -20.86 4.35
CA ARG A 21 4.28 -19.75 5.02
C ARG A 21 3.32 -18.65 5.49
N LEU A 22 2.05 -18.69 5.05
CA LEU A 22 1.09 -17.60 5.31
C LEU A 22 0.26 -17.84 6.58
N PRO A 23 -0.19 -16.75 7.26
CA PRO A 23 -1.20 -16.82 8.31
C PRO A 23 -2.47 -17.56 7.85
N GLU A 24 -3.17 -18.20 8.79
CA GLU A 24 -4.38 -18.98 8.47
C GLU A 24 -5.47 -18.14 7.82
N ARG A 25 -5.69 -16.92 8.29
CA ARG A 25 -6.64 -15.97 7.68
C ARG A 25 -6.35 -15.72 6.20
N ARG A 26 -5.08 -15.59 5.82
CA ARG A 26 -4.69 -15.36 4.41
C ARG A 26 -4.88 -16.61 3.58
N ARG A 27 -4.53 -17.79 4.11
CA ARG A 27 -4.81 -19.07 3.43
C ARG A 27 -6.30 -19.23 3.19
N ALA A 28 -7.13 -18.98 4.21
CA ALA A 28 -8.59 -19.04 4.09
C ALA A 28 -9.14 -18.00 3.10
N ALA A 29 -8.57 -16.79 3.05
CA ALA A 29 -8.96 -15.77 2.07
C ALA A 29 -8.60 -16.20 0.64
N TYR A 30 -7.42 -16.75 0.44
CA TYR A 30 -7.01 -17.29 -0.86
C TYR A 30 -7.90 -18.47 -1.29
N ALA A 31 -8.18 -19.41 -0.40
CA ALA A 31 -9.04 -20.56 -0.69
C ALA A 31 -10.46 -20.15 -1.16
N ARG A 32 -10.97 -18.99 -0.72
CA ARG A 32 -12.29 -18.47 -1.14
C ARG A 32 -12.26 -17.71 -2.47
N SER A 33 -11.19 -16.99 -2.76
CA SER A 33 -11.16 -16.02 -3.86
C SER A 33 -10.18 -16.40 -4.97
N HIS A 34 -9.20 -17.26 -4.69
CA HIS A 34 -8.05 -17.55 -5.55
C HIS A 34 -7.34 -16.28 -6.05
N ALA A 35 -7.41 -15.20 -5.25
CA ALA A 35 -6.85 -13.91 -5.63
C ALA A 35 -5.33 -13.90 -5.51
N ARG A 36 -4.64 -13.82 -6.65
CA ARG A 36 -3.17 -13.76 -6.73
C ARG A 36 -2.53 -12.67 -5.87
N LEU A 37 -3.20 -11.53 -5.71
CA LEU A 37 -2.74 -10.43 -4.86
C LEU A 37 -2.74 -10.80 -3.36
N THR A 38 -3.60 -11.75 -2.93
CA THR A 38 -3.58 -12.31 -1.58
C THR A 38 -2.31 -13.11 -1.34
N LEU A 39 -1.87 -13.91 -2.32
CA LEU A 39 -0.60 -14.62 -2.27
C LEU A 39 0.57 -13.64 -2.24
N GLY A 40 0.60 -12.66 -3.15
CA GLY A 40 1.69 -11.69 -3.24
C GLY A 40 1.86 -10.85 -1.97
N ALA A 41 0.77 -10.32 -1.43
CA ALA A 41 0.82 -9.59 -0.16
C ALA A 41 1.26 -10.48 1.01
N GLY A 42 0.80 -11.74 1.03
CA GLY A 42 1.22 -12.73 2.02
C GLY A 42 2.70 -13.05 1.93
N LEU A 43 3.21 -13.30 0.73
CA LEU A 43 4.62 -13.62 0.48
C LEU A 43 5.54 -12.45 0.91
N LEU A 44 5.21 -11.20 0.54
CA LEU A 44 5.96 -10.03 0.99
C LEU A 44 6.02 -9.93 2.52
N LEU A 45 4.86 -10.09 3.19
CA LEU A 45 4.81 -10.02 4.65
C LEU A 45 5.58 -11.16 5.32
N ALA A 46 5.48 -12.39 4.81
CA ALA A 46 6.21 -13.53 5.35
C ALA A 46 7.72 -13.40 5.16
N SER A 47 8.17 -12.97 3.98
CA SER A 47 9.60 -12.93 3.64
C SER A 47 10.34 -11.69 4.18
N LEU A 48 9.65 -10.55 4.30
CA LEU A 48 10.30 -9.28 4.64
C LEU A 48 9.96 -8.79 6.06
N LEU A 49 8.90 -9.31 6.68
CA LEU A 49 8.42 -8.90 8.01
C LEU A 49 8.17 -10.09 8.96
N ASP A 50 8.54 -11.30 8.57
CA ASP A 50 8.41 -12.53 9.38
C ASP A 50 6.98 -12.80 9.87
N VAL A 51 5.98 -12.50 9.02
CA VAL A 51 4.55 -12.67 9.34
C VAL A 51 4.06 -14.02 8.84
N HIS A 52 4.00 -15.01 9.72
CA HIS A 52 3.64 -16.40 9.41
C HIS A 52 2.35 -16.88 10.08
N ALA A 53 1.93 -16.24 11.16
CA ALA A 53 0.75 -16.61 11.93
C ALA A 53 -0.19 -15.40 12.15
N ASP A 54 -1.46 -15.65 12.39
CA ASP A 54 -2.46 -14.61 12.63
C ASP A 54 -2.11 -13.71 13.83
N ARG A 55 -1.41 -14.26 14.84
CA ARG A 55 -0.95 -13.54 16.02
C ARG A 55 0.17 -12.52 15.73
N ASP A 56 0.82 -12.62 14.58
CA ASP A 56 1.92 -11.71 14.21
C ASP A 56 1.40 -10.35 13.76
N LEU A 57 0.08 -10.26 13.53
CA LEU A 57 -0.61 -9.03 13.14
C LEU A 57 -1.72 -8.67 14.11
N THR A 58 -1.82 -7.38 14.39
CA THR A 58 -3.01 -6.74 14.97
C THR A 58 -3.68 -5.86 13.93
N PHE A 59 -4.94 -5.47 14.16
CA PHE A 59 -5.70 -4.67 13.20
C PHE A 59 -6.30 -3.46 13.90
N GLY A 60 -6.13 -2.29 13.30
CA GLY A 60 -6.82 -1.07 13.72
C GLY A 60 -8.33 -1.12 13.44
N PRO A 61 -9.09 -0.14 13.94
CA PRO A 61 -10.55 -0.10 13.82
C PRO A 61 -11.06 -0.16 12.37
N GLN A 62 -10.30 0.36 11.42
CA GLN A 62 -10.63 0.35 9.98
C GLN A 62 -9.87 -0.73 9.21
N GLY A 63 -9.31 -1.73 9.90
CA GLY A 63 -8.67 -2.88 9.30
C GLY A 63 -7.23 -2.69 8.84
N LYS A 64 -6.58 -1.55 9.12
CA LYS A 64 -5.14 -1.39 8.87
C LYS A 64 -4.37 -2.44 9.68
N PRO A 65 -3.52 -3.27 9.05
CA PRO A 65 -2.68 -4.21 9.76
C PRO A 65 -1.46 -3.52 10.38
N PHE A 66 -1.05 -4.02 11.55
CA PHE A 66 0.17 -3.65 12.27
C PHE A 66 0.89 -4.91 12.72
N LEU A 67 2.21 -4.87 12.83
CA LEU A 67 2.95 -5.94 13.48
C LEU A 67 2.63 -5.98 14.97
N SER A 68 2.38 -7.16 15.52
CA SER A 68 2.10 -7.34 16.96
C SER A 68 3.28 -6.92 17.84
N VAL A 69 4.51 -6.96 17.31
CA VAL A 69 5.72 -6.45 17.95
C VAL A 69 5.87 -4.92 17.86
N GLY A 70 4.96 -4.24 17.14
CA GLY A 70 4.89 -2.79 17.02
C GLY A 70 5.79 -2.16 15.95
N LYS A 71 6.93 -2.74 15.64
CA LYS A 71 7.90 -2.18 14.66
C LYS A 71 8.50 -3.27 13.78
N PRO A 72 8.89 -2.96 12.53
CA PRO A 72 8.70 -1.67 11.84
C PRO A 72 7.24 -1.38 11.48
N GLU A 73 6.95 -0.12 11.15
CA GLU A 73 5.70 0.28 10.51
C GLU A 73 5.69 -0.17 9.05
N PHE A 74 4.52 -0.52 8.53
CA PHE A 74 4.38 -0.86 7.13
C PHE A 74 3.05 -0.43 6.52
N SER A 75 3.01 -0.34 5.21
CA SER A 75 1.81 -0.07 4.43
C SER A 75 1.81 -0.90 3.16
N LEU A 76 0.63 -1.40 2.78
CA LEU A 76 0.41 -2.19 1.58
C LEU A 76 -0.53 -1.48 0.61
N SER A 77 -0.25 -1.59 -0.67
CA SER A 77 -1.18 -1.28 -1.75
C SER A 77 -1.08 -2.34 -2.84
N HIS A 78 -2.11 -2.42 -3.68
CA HIS A 78 -2.10 -3.29 -4.85
C HIS A 78 -2.96 -2.70 -5.97
N SER A 79 -2.52 -2.88 -7.20
CA SER A 79 -3.29 -2.52 -8.39
C SER A 79 -2.88 -3.42 -9.56
N GLY A 80 -3.82 -3.75 -10.42
CA GLY A 80 -3.57 -4.61 -11.59
C GLY A 80 -3.03 -5.99 -11.18
N GLY A 81 -1.76 -6.24 -11.41
CA GLY A 81 -1.09 -7.51 -11.08
C GLY A 81 0.06 -7.36 -10.10
N HIS A 82 0.17 -6.24 -9.37
CA HIS A 82 1.30 -5.96 -8.50
C HIS A 82 0.85 -5.63 -7.09
N VAL A 83 1.75 -5.88 -6.12
CA VAL A 83 1.64 -5.48 -4.72
C VAL A 83 2.82 -4.60 -4.36
N LEU A 84 2.53 -3.46 -3.72
CA LEU A 84 3.51 -2.52 -3.19
C LEU A 84 3.55 -2.67 -1.67
N LEU A 85 4.74 -2.80 -1.10
CA LEU A 85 5.01 -2.79 0.33
C LEU A 85 5.97 -1.66 0.67
N GLY A 86 5.57 -0.77 1.58
CA GLY A 86 6.45 0.19 2.22
C GLY A 86 6.73 -0.20 3.66
N ILE A 87 8.01 -0.14 4.08
CA ILE A 87 8.49 -0.44 5.44
C ILE A 87 9.28 0.75 5.95
N SER A 88 9.00 1.20 7.18
CA SER A 88 9.69 2.36 7.80
C SER A 88 9.67 2.24 9.32
N ASP A 89 10.60 2.93 9.99
CA ASP A 89 10.60 3.08 11.45
C ASP A 89 9.55 4.09 11.96
N ARG A 90 8.95 4.85 11.04
CA ARG A 90 7.88 5.83 11.30
C ARG A 90 6.62 5.46 10.52
N PRO A 91 5.44 5.98 10.90
CA PRO A 91 4.23 5.78 10.12
C PRO A 91 4.44 6.09 8.65
N ILE A 92 3.95 5.21 7.79
CA ILE A 92 4.06 5.30 6.34
C ILE A 92 2.72 4.97 5.69
N GLY A 93 2.40 5.65 4.59
CA GLY A 93 1.31 5.31 3.70
C GLY A 93 1.83 5.14 2.29
N VAL A 94 1.48 4.03 1.63
CA VAL A 94 1.80 3.83 0.21
C VAL A 94 0.53 3.53 -0.57
N ASP A 95 0.46 4.06 -1.78
CA ASP A 95 -0.58 3.71 -2.73
C ASP A 95 -0.05 3.61 -4.15
N MET A 96 -0.71 2.77 -4.95
CA MET A 96 -0.35 2.59 -6.35
C MET A 96 -1.58 2.37 -7.20
N GLU A 97 -1.54 2.92 -8.41
CA GLU A 97 -2.57 2.70 -9.41
C GLU A 97 -1.98 2.50 -10.81
N LYS A 98 -2.61 1.63 -11.59
CA LYS A 98 -2.18 1.41 -12.98
C LYS A 98 -2.33 2.71 -13.78
N LYS A 99 -1.28 3.13 -14.47
CA LYS A 99 -1.32 4.29 -15.37
C LYS A 99 -2.42 4.14 -16.42
N GLY A 100 -3.08 5.24 -16.70
CA GLY A 100 -4.22 5.25 -17.63
C GLY A 100 -5.55 4.82 -17.02
N ARG A 101 -5.60 4.39 -15.74
CA ARG A 101 -6.86 4.25 -15.02
C ARG A 101 -7.57 5.60 -14.98
N ARG A 102 -8.79 5.64 -15.50
CA ARG A 102 -9.63 6.86 -15.46
C ARG A 102 -10.53 6.81 -14.23
N LEU A 103 -10.48 7.83 -13.42
CA LEU A 103 -11.46 8.05 -12.37
C LEU A 103 -12.74 8.59 -13.00
N THR A 104 -13.89 8.14 -12.50
CA THR A 104 -15.17 8.73 -12.92
C THR A 104 -15.27 10.17 -12.42
N SER A 105 -16.07 11.01 -13.09
CA SER A 105 -16.31 12.39 -12.64
C SER A 105 -16.78 12.43 -11.19
N ALA A 106 -17.70 11.55 -10.80
CA ALA A 106 -18.22 11.47 -9.44
C ALA A 106 -17.11 11.16 -8.39
N VAL A 107 -16.13 10.31 -8.73
CA VAL A 107 -14.98 10.05 -7.84
C VAL A 107 -14.06 11.27 -7.80
N ARG A 108 -13.76 11.87 -8.96
CA ARG A 108 -12.94 13.09 -9.04
C ARG A 108 -13.54 14.22 -8.20
N ASP A 109 -14.83 14.51 -8.38
CA ASP A 109 -15.53 15.59 -7.68
C ASP A 109 -15.59 15.36 -6.16
N ARG A 110 -15.57 14.11 -5.73
CA ARG A 110 -15.54 13.74 -4.30
C ARG A 110 -14.14 13.79 -3.69
N VAL A 111 -13.11 13.60 -4.50
CA VAL A 111 -11.72 13.46 -4.04
C VAL A 111 -10.95 14.77 -4.18
N CYS A 112 -11.07 15.46 -5.33
CA CYS A 112 -10.27 16.64 -5.62
C CYS A 112 -10.83 17.90 -4.95
N LEU A 113 -9.95 18.66 -4.33
CA LEU A 113 -10.23 20.05 -3.92
C LEU A 113 -10.28 20.98 -5.14
N PRO A 114 -10.94 22.14 -5.05
CA PRO A 114 -10.95 23.10 -6.15
C PRO A 114 -9.56 23.46 -6.67
N LEU A 115 -8.58 23.59 -5.79
CA LEU A 115 -7.18 23.91 -6.15
C LEU A 115 -6.42 22.72 -6.77
N GLU A 116 -6.97 21.51 -6.75
CA GLU A 116 -6.38 20.29 -7.31
C GLU A 116 -7.01 19.90 -8.66
N MET A 117 -8.00 20.65 -9.13
CA MET A 117 -8.78 20.29 -10.34
C MET A 117 -7.97 20.29 -11.64
N ASP A 118 -6.85 21.02 -11.67
CA ASP A 118 -5.93 21.09 -12.82
C ASP A 118 -4.85 19.99 -12.77
N LEU A 119 -4.76 19.24 -11.68
CA LEU A 119 -3.82 18.13 -11.54
C LEU A 119 -4.40 16.83 -12.14
N ASP A 120 -3.50 15.86 -12.41
CA ASP A 120 -3.94 14.51 -12.74
C ASP A 120 -4.79 13.96 -11.56
N PRO A 121 -6.07 13.63 -11.77
CA PRO A 121 -6.93 13.12 -10.72
C PRO A 121 -6.40 11.82 -10.09
N LEU A 122 -5.67 11.00 -10.86
CA LEU A 122 -5.05 9.78 -10.34
C LEU A 122 -3.92 10.08 -9.36
N LEU A 123 -3.13 11.11 -9.63
CA LEU A 123 -2.10 11.62 -8.70
C LEU A 123 -2.72 12.08 -7.38
N VAL A 124 -3.78 12.89 -7.46
CA VAL A 124 -4.50 13.38 -6.26
C VAL A 124 -5.07 12.21 -5.46
N PHE A 125 -5.70 11.27 -6.17
CA PHE A 125 -6.30 10.08 -5.55
C PHE A 125 -5.26 9.24 -4.80
N THR A 126 -4.15 8.85 -5.47
CA THR A 126 -3.13 8.01 -4.84
C THR A 126 -2.47 8.68 -3.63
N ARG A 127 -2.22 10.00 -3.69
CA ARG A 127 -1.69 10.75 -2.55
C ARG A 127 -2.65 10.73 -1.36
N LYS A 128 -3.94 10.96 -1.59
CA LYS A 128 -4.94 10.95 -0.50
C LYS A 128 -5.15 9.55 0.07
N GLU A 129 -5.11 8.51 -0.76
CA GLU A 129 -5.10 7.12 -0.29
C GLU A 129 -3.88 6.82 0.62
N CYS A 130 -2.70 7.41 0.33
CA CYS A 130 -1.55 7.30 1.23
C CYS A 130 -1.86 7.88 2.62
N ALA A 131 -2.56 9.01 2.71
CA ALA A 131 -2.94 9.60 4.00
C ALA A 131 -3.94 8.70 4.77
N MET A 132 -4.90 8.09 4.08
CA MET A 132 -5.81 7.12 4.68
C MET A 132 -5.06 5.91 5.24
N LYS A 133 -4.08 5.40 4.49
CA LYS A 133 -3.27 4.24 4.89
C LYS A 133 -2.28 4.59 5.99
N LEU A 134 -1.69 5.79 5.96
CA LEU A 134 -0.81 6.27 7.01
C LEU A 134 -1.54 6.36 8.35
N THR A 135 -2.68 7.04 8.37
CA THR A 135 -3.46 7.26 9.58
C THR A 135 -4.20 6.01 10.07
N GLY A 136 -4.51 5.08 9.17
CA GLY A 136 -5.35 3.92 9.46
C GLY A 136 -6.83 4.25 9.67
N LEU A 137 -7.26 5.48 9.34
CA LEU A 137 -8.65 5.92 9.50
C LEU A 137 -9.56 5.46 8.36
N GLY A 138 -8.99 4.92 7.26
CA GLY A 138 -9.78 4.48 6.12
C GLY A 138 -10.72 5.56 5.62
N PHE A 139 -11.92 5.18 5.21
CA PHE A 139 -12.95 6.12 4.71
C PHE A 139 -13.53 7.06 5.77
N SER A 140 -13.15 6.93 7.06
CA SER A 140 -13.50 7.93 8.07
C SER A 140 -12.67 9.21 7.94
N LEU A 141 -11.57 9.17 7.17
CA LEU A 141 -10.80 10.34 6.82
C LEU A 141 -11.42 11.00 5.58
N PRO A 142 -11.93 12.25 5.69
CA PRO A 142 -12.56 12.91 4.55
C PRO A 142 -11.51 13.36 3.54
N LEU A 143 -11.51 12.74 2.37
CA LEU A 143 -10.52 12.99 1.31
C LEU A 143 -10.54 14.42 0.78
N ASN A 144 -11.70 15.07 0.84
CA ASN A 144 -11.88 16.47 0.45
C ASN A 144 -11.35 17.50 1.48
N GLU A 145 -10.79 17.04 2.60
CA GLU A 145 -10.10 17.89 3.58
C GLU A 145 -8.57 17.76 3.48
N ILE A 146 -8.08 16.81 2.70
CA ILE A 146 -6.65 16.59 2.49
C ILE A 146 -6.21 17.38 1.26
N ASN A 147 -5.25 18.28 1.42
CA ASN A 147 -4.58 18.92 0.29
C ASN A 147 -3.38 18.06 -0.15
N ALA A 148 -3.49 17.46 -1.34
CA ALA A 148 -2.44 16.59 -1.90
C ALA A 148 -1.22 17.36 -2.46
N THR A 149 -1.24 18.70 -2.45
CA THR A 149 -0.16 19.55 -3.02
C THR A 149 0.83 20.05 -1.97
N VAL A 150 0.51 19.89 -0.69
CA VAL A 150 1.35 20.34 0.44
C VAL A 150 1.63 19.19 1.39
N PRO A 151 2.64 19.31 2.28
CA PRO A 151 2.87 18.31 3.32
C PRO A 151 1.63 18.07 4.17
N TYR A 152 1.40 16.81 4.54
CA TYR A 152 0.30 16.39 5.39
C TYR A 152 0.73 16.33 6.85
N ARG A 153 -0.03 16.96 7.75
CA ARG A 153 0.28 16.95 9.18
C ARG A 153 -0.61 15.94 9.91
N TRP A 154 0.04 15.04 10.67
CA TRP A 154 -0.62 14.03 11.50
C TRP A 154 0.11 13.87 12.84
N GLN A 155 -0.61 13.97 13.97
CA GLN A 155 -0.05 13.81 15.32
C GLN A 155 1.28 14.60 15.53
N GLU A 156 1.25 15.90 15.23
CA GLU A 156 2.39 16.82 15.35
C GLU A 156 3.57 16.56 14.39
N THR A 157 3.50 15.50 13.58
CA THR A 157 4.51 15.17 12.58
C THR A 157 4.06 15.65 11.21
N GLU A 158 5.00 16.22 10.45
CA GLU A 158 4.82 16.57 9.05
C GLU A 158 5.30 15.43 8.15
N TYR A 159 4.46 15.06 7.19
CA TYR A 159 4.71 14.01 6.20
C TYR A 159 4.69 14.62 4.81
N ARG A 160 5.60 14.17 3.94
CA ARG A 160 5.70 14.64 2.56
C ARG A 160 5.19 13.60 1.59
N PHE A 161 4.50 14.08 0.56
CA PHE A 161 4.07 13.23 -0.56
C PHE A 161 5.20 13.13 -1.58
N PHE A 162 5.61 11.93 -1.87
CA PHE A 162 6.43 11.59 -3.02
C PHE A 162 5.60 10.82 -4.02
N THR A 163 5.83 11.04 -5.31
CA THR A 163 5.16 10.29 -6.37
C THR A 163 6.16 10.01 -7.48
N THR A 164 6.18 8.77 -7.94
CA THR A 164 7.02 8.30 -9.03
C THR A 164 6.25 7.35 -9.94
N GLU A 165 6.86 7.00 -11.05
CA GLU A 165 6.31 6.02 -11.98
C GLU A 165 7.26 4.84 -12.10
N GLN A 166 6.73 3.63 -11.95
CA GLN A 166 7.50 2.40 -12.15
C GLN A 166 6.61 1.27 -12.65
N SER A 167 7.11 0.45 -13.57
CA SER A 167 6.43 -0.75 -14.11
C SER A 167 5.00 -0.49 -14.62
N GLY A 168 4.74 0.72 -15.14
CA GLY A 168 3.42 1.13 -15.64
C GLY A 168 2.43 1.54 -14.55
N TYR A 169 2.90 1.80 -13.34
CA TYR A 169 2.11 2.30 -12.20
C TYR A 169 2.53 3.70 -11.79
N LEU A 170 1.56 4.48 -11.36
CA LEU A 170 1.77 5.69 -10.57
C LEU A 170 1.82 5.27 -9.11
N ILE A 171 2.91 5.54 -8.42
CA ILE A 171 3.17 5.13 -7.05
C ILE A 171 3.35 6.38 -6.20
N SER A 172 2.54 6.49 -5.16
CA SER A 172 2.65 7.56 -4.15
C SER A 172 3.06 7.00 -2.81
N VAL A 173 3.87 7.77 -2.09
CA VAL A 173 4.34 7.47 -0.74
C VAL A 173 4.15 8.71 0.12
N LEU A 174 3.61 8.53 1.32
CA LEU A 174 3.53 9.56 2.35
C LEU A 174 4.38 9.14 3.53
N THR A 175 5.41 9.94 3.83
CA THR A 175 6.43 9.61 4.83
C THR A 175 7.01 10.86 5.48
N ALA A 176 7.60 10.70 6.68
CA ALA A 176 8.38 11.74 7.36
C ALA A 176 9.87 11.73 6.98
N GLU A 177 10.27 10.86 6.05
CA GLU A 177 11.63 10.86 5.50
C GLU A 177 11.84 12.06 4.56
N GLU A 178 13.08 12.49 4.40
CA GLU A 178 13.40 13.64 3.54
C GLU A 178 13.39 13.29 2.06
N ASP A 179 13.78 12.06 1.72
CA ASP A 179 13.92 11.58 0.36
C ASP A 179 13.14 10.28 0.13
N LEU A 180 12.72 10.07 -1.12
CA LEU A 180 12.12 8.82 -1.56
C LEU A 180 13.23 7.77 -1.77
N SER A 181 13.12 6.63 -1.08
CA SER A 181 13.99 5.49 -1.34
C SER A 181 13.67 4.87 -2.72
N GLU A 182 14.67 4.23 -3.32
CA GLU A 182 14.47 3.43 -4.51
C GLU A 182 13.42 2.32 -4.26
N ILE A 183 12.57 2.07 -5.25
CA ILE A 183 11.59 0.98 -5.20
C ILE A 183 12.22 -0.26 -5.80
N GLN A 184 12.48 -1.25 -4.97
CA GLN A 184 13.03 -2.54 -5.40
C GLN A 184 11.92 -3.37 -6.06
N ALA A 185 12.09 -3.65 -7.35
CA ALA A 185 11.22 -4.61 -8.03
C ALA A 185 11.60 -6.04 -7.63
N LEU A 186 10.61 -6.86 -7.35
CA LEU A 186 10.78 -8.25 -6.91
C LEU A 186 9.93 -9.20 -7.76
N THR A 187 10.41 -10.43 -7.87
CA THR A 187 9.67 -11.58 -8.39
C THR A 187 9.35 -12.56 -7.24
N PRO A 188 8.38 -13.46 -7.40
CA PRO A 188 8.09 -14.47 -6.38
C PRO A 188 9.28 -15.37 -6.05
N GLU A 189 10.10 -15.70 -7.07
CA GLU A 189 11.28 -16.56 -6.94
C GLU A 189 12.34 -15.99 -6.00
N GLU A 190 12.50 -14.68 -5.98
CA GLU A 190 13.49 -14.00 -5.13
C GLU A 190 13.09 -14.01 -3.65
N LEU A 191 11.82 -14.36 -3.34
CA LEU A 191 11.26 -14.36 -1.99
C LEU A 191 11.03 -15.78 -1.43
N LEU A 192 11.15 -16.82 -2.26
CA LEU A 192 10.95 -18.23 -1.87
C LEU A 192 12.23 -18.85 -1.34
#